data_99868a6265e2aa81bbeb6df88b176770
#
_entry.id   99868a6265e2aa81bbeb6df88b176770
#
_cell.length_a   1.000
_cell.length_b   1.000
_cell.length_c   1.000
_cell.angle_alpha   90.00
_cell.angle_beta   90.00
_cell.angle_gamma   90.00
#
_symmetry.space_group_name_H-M   'P 1'
#
loop_
_entity.id
_entity.type
_entity.pdbx_description
1 polymer ?
#
loop_
_entity_poly.entity_id
_entity_poly.type
_entity_poly.pdbx_seq_one_letter_code
_entity_poly.pdbx_strand_id
1 'polypeptide(L)'
;MMKKEKTLTLKNLTKSSVWEIQENDVFRLWEAAEKDADLKDNQRRYIDIIRSAFEIEEIKIDKPVVIDKYVQRGFKIGNFRIDDANVKYAIKKRPIMRVTDLTYENIRHISATKLIEVLDRNFGGGWESLPQSIQDIIESGFDISTTTLPADRLHKPGGLYEKKVDDGFEVLEIPKGSWTEAIFAKEKPEVEKVRMKFADEDELDREDEMRARREDEEDDDDEDAPEIEDHYNDPDEDDDAFDDDKLTEESYRTTFEDPEDLGLDDAGNVADDDDDY
;
A
#
# COMPACT_ATOMS: atom_id res chain seq x y z
N MET A 1 -4.44 -5.25 29.57
CA MET A 1 -5.51 -4.80 28.66
C MET A 1 -5.72 -5.87 27.63
N MET A 2 -6.88 -6.52 27.58
CA MET A 2 -7.20 -7.51 26.55
C MET A 2 -7.36 -6.78 25.21
N LYS A 3 -6.49 -7.10 24.24
CA LYS A 3 -6.69 -6.68 22.85
C LYS A 3 -8.06 -7.23 22.41
N LYS A 4 -9.01 -6.36 22.09
CA LYS A 4 -10.23 -6.76 21.38
C LYS A 4 -9.76 -7.30 20.04
N GLU A 5 -9.77 -8.62 19.88
CA GLU A 5 -9.59 -9.27 18.59
C GLU A 5 -10.68 -8.73 17.66
N LYS A 6 -10.25 -7.99 16.66
CA LYS A 6 -11.14 -7.51 15.62
C LYS A 6 -11.54 -8.73 14.81
N THR A 7 -12.79 -9.16 14.95
CA THR A 7 -13.33 -10.23 14.09
C THR A 7 -13.24 -9.77 12.64
N LEU A 8 -12.36 -10.42 11.89
CA LEU A 8 -12.20 -10.16 10.47
C LEU A 8 -13.47 -10.64 9.77
N THR A 9 -14.08 -9.79 8.98
CA THR A 9 -15.25 -10.10 8.14
C THR A 9 -14.91 -9.82 6.69
N LEU A 10 -15.64 -10.41 5.75
CA LEU A 10 -15.40 -10.18 4.32
C LEU A 10 -15.54 -8.69 3.95
N LYS A 11 -16.45 -7.95 4.59
CA LYS A 11 -16.63 -6.50 4.40
C LYS A 11 -15.39 -5.68 4.76
N ASN A 12 -14.68 -6.11 5.81
CA ASN A 12 -13.50 -5.41 6.33
C ASN A 12 -12.19 -5.91 5.70
N LEU A 13 -12.28 -6.86 4.76
CA LEU A 13 -11.12 -7.42 4.09
C LEU A 13 -10.51 -6.40 3.13
N THR A 14 -9.22 -6.20 3.26
CA THR A 14 -8.41 -5.32 2.40
C THR A 14 -7.31 -6.12 1.71
N LYS A 15 -6.65 -5.54 0.70
CA LYS A 15 -5.51 -6.17 0.04
C LYS A 15 -4.33 -6.44 0.98
N SER A 16 -4.24 -5.71 2.10
CA SER A 16 -3.24 -5.96 3.13
C SER A 16 -3.71 -7.05 4.11
N SER A 17 -4.89 -6.89 4.73
CA SER A 17 -5.36 -7.83 5.76
C SER A 17 -5.63 -9.25 5.23
N VAL A 18 -5.81 -9.42 3.92
CA VAL A 18 -5.97 -10.74 3.29
C VAL A 18 -4.71 -11.62 3.44
N TRP A 19 -3.55 -11.03 3.67
CA TRP A 19 -2.30 -11.77 3.92
C TRP A 19 -2.23 -12.40 5.32
N GLU A 20 -3.07 -11.96 6.27
CA GLU A 20 -3.15 -12.52 7.63
C GLU A 20 -3.90 -13.84 7.68
N ILE A 21 -4.85 -14.06 6.75
CA ILE A 21 -5.73 -15.23 6.76
C ILE A 21 -5.15 -16.43 6.01
N GLN A 22 -5.70 -17.61 6.31
CA GLN A 22 -5.38 -18.86 5.65
C GLN A 22 -6.49 -19.27 4.67
N GLU A 23 -6.23 -20.28 3.83
CA GLU A 23 -7.18 -20.75 2.81
C GLU A 23 -8.54 -21.15 3.41
N ASN A 24 -8.53 -21.82 4.57
CA ASN A 24 -9.78 -22.23 5.23
C ASN A 24 -10.58 -21.04 5.75
N ASP A 25 -9.91 -19.96 6.14
CA ASP A 25 -10.56 -18.75 6.64
C ASP A 25 -11.27 -18.02 5.51
N VAL A 26 -10.71 -18.06 4.29
CA VAL A 26 -11.36 -17.50 3.10
C VAL A 26 -12.72 -18.15 2.88
N PHE A 27 -12.80 -19.48 2.94
CA PHE A 27 -14.08 -20.20 2.79
C PHE A 27 -15.07 -19.85 3.90
N ARG A 28 -14.61 -19.77 5.16
CA ARG A 28 -15.47 -19.39 6.30
C ARG A 28 -16.00 -17.97 6.19
N LEU A 29 -15.15 -17.02 5.78
CA LEU A 29 -15.54 -15.63 5.59
C LEU A 29 -16.58 -15.51 4.46
N TRP A 30 -16.40 -16.26 3.39
CA TRP A 30 -17.34 -16.28 2.27
C TRP A 30 -18.70 -16.85 2.69
N GLU A 31 -18.71 -18.02 3.34
CA GLU A 31 -19.91 -18.67 3.87
C GLU A 31 -20.68 -17.77 4.87
N ALA A 32 -19.92 -17.11 5.78
CA ALA A 32 -20.52 -16.19 6.74
C ALA A 32 -21.19 -14.98 6.07
N ALA A 33 -20.65 -14.53 4.94
CA ALA A 33 -21.17 -13.39 4.19
C ALA A 33 -22.27 -13.75 3.17
N GLU A 34 -22.55 -15.04 2.92
CA GLU A 34 -23.57 -15.47 1.93
C GLU A 34 -24.97 -14.88 2.18
N LYS A 35 -25.29 -14.58 3.44
CA LYS A 35 -26.58 -13.98 3.83
C LYS A 35 -26.60 -12.46 3.70
N ASP A 36 -25.47 -11.86 3.37
CA ASP A 36 -25.31 -10.42 3.31
C ASP A 36 -25.65 -9.92 1.89
N ALA A 37 -26.56 -8.94 1.80
CA ALA A 37 -26.91 -8.35 0.51
C ALA A 37 -25.68 -7.72 -0.19
N ASP A 38 -24.77 -7.13 0.59
CA ASP A 38 -23.54 -6.49 0.08
C ASP A 38 -22.61 -7.50 -0.63
N LEU A 39 -22.67 -8.79 -0.28
CA LEU A 39 -21.87 -9.80 -0.96
C LEU A 39 -22.26 -9.91 -2.42
N LYS A 40 -23.58 -9.95 -2.72
CA LYS A 40 -24.08 -10.10 -4.09
C LYS A 40 -23.60 -8.97 -5.01
N ASP A 41 -23.61 -7.75 -4.49
CA ASP A 41 -23.24 -6.56 -5.28
C ASP A 41 -21.71 -6.40 -5.44
N ASN A 42 -20.93 -6.93 -4.50
CA ASN A 42 -19.49 -6.73 -4.42
C ASN A 42 -18.64 -8.00 -4.61
N GLN A 43 -19.22 -9.10 -5.10
CA GLN A 43 -18.53 -10.39 -5.24
C GLN A 43 -17.20 -10.28 -6.00
N ARG A 44 -17.18 -9.56 -7.12
CA ARG A 44 -15.97 -9.36 -7.94
C ARG A 44 -14.86 -8.67 -7.15
N ARG A 45 -15.21 -7.62 -6.41
CA ARG A 45 -14.26 -6.88 -5.57
C ARG A 45 -13.63 -7.79 -4.51
N TYR A 46 -14.42 -8.61 -3.83
CA TYR A 46 -13.88 -9.53 -2.81
C TYR A 46 -13.02 -10.63 -3.42
N ILE A 47 -13.41 -11.18 -4.56
CA ILE A 47 -12.58 -12.15 -5.30
C ILE A 47 -11.25 -11.51 -5.71
N ASP A 48 -11.23 -10.26 -6.17
CA ASP A 48 -10.00 -9.57 -6.54
C ASP A 48 -9.09 -9.30 -5.33
N ILE A 49 -9.67 -8.96 -4.17
CA ILE A 49 -8.92 -8.84 -2.91
C ILE A 49 -8.30 -10.19 -2.55
N ILE A 50 -9.06 -11.29 -2.59
CA ILE A 50 -8.56 -12.62 -2.26
C ILE A 50 -7.48 -13.04 -3.27
N ARG A 51 -7.65 -12.75 -4.56
CA ARG A 51 -6.65 -13.03 -5.60
C ARG A 51 -5.32 -12.30 -5.39
N SER A 52 -5.29 -11.20 -4.67
CA SER A 52 -4.03 -10.50 -4.37
C SER A 52 -3.08 -11.35 -3.51
N ALA A 53 -3.61 -12.19 -2.60
CA ALA A 53 -2.82 -13.05 -1.71
C ALA A 53 -2.93 -14.54 -2.02
N PHE A 54 -3.95 -14.96 -2.77
CA PHE A 54 -4.21 -16.36 -3.07
C PHE A 54 -4.27 -16.62 -4.58
N GLU A 55 -3.85 -17.81 -4.96
CA GLU A 55 -4.11 -18.40 -6.26
C GLU A 55 -5.48 -19.06 -6.19
N ILE A 56 -6.41 -18.66 -7.07
CA ILE A 56 -7.80 -19.13 -7.10
C ILE A 56 -8.08 -19.73 -8.46
N GLU A 57 -8.43 -21.01 -8.51
CA GLU A 57 -8.83 -21.74 -9.71
C GLU A 57 -10.24 -22.30 -9.55
N GLU A 58 -11.09 -22.12 -10.56
CA GLU A 58 -12.42 -22.71 -10.61
C GLU A 58 -12.33 -24.17 -11.04
N ILE A 59 -12.95 -25.08 -10.27
CA ILE A 59 -13.00 -26.49 -10.61
C ILE A 59 -14.25 -26.76 -11.43
N LYS A 60 -14.11 -26.80 -12.77
CA LYS A 60 -15.20 -27.05 -13.71
C LYS A 60 -15.65 -28.51 -13.75
N ILE A 61 -14.77 -29.44 -13.40
CA ILE A 61 -15.01 -30.88 -13.45
C ILE A 61 -14.87 -31.47 -12.05
N ASP A 62 -16.00 -31.77 -11.43
CA ASP A 62 -16.07 -32.35 -10.10
C ASP A 62 -15.86 -33.88 -10.12
N LYS A 63 -14.62 -34.30 -10.44
CA LYS A 63 -14.20 -35.70 -10.39
C LYS A 63 -13.14 -35.88 -9.31
N PRO A 64 -13.18 -36.98 -8.51
CA PRO A 64 -12.19 -37.24 -7.46
C PRO A 64 -10.75 -37.10 -7.95
N VAL A 65 -10.42 -37.64 -9.14
CA VAL A 65 -9.08 -37.56 -9.73
C VAL A 65 -8.61 -36.12 -9.99
N VAL A 66 -9.53 -35.21 -10.33
CA VAL A 66 -9.21 -33.81 -10.56
C VAL A 66 -8.99 -33.11 -9.22
N ILE A 67 -9.85 -33.39 -8.25
CA ILE A 67 -9.74 -32.88 -6.87
C ILE A 67 -8.40 -33.29 -6.26
N ASP A 68 -8.05 -34.57 -6.35
CA ASP A 68 -6.80 -35.10 -5.80
C ASP A 68 -5.56 -34.40 -6.40
N LYS A 69 -5.57 -34.05 -7.68
CA LYS A 69 -4.48 -33.28 -8.32
C LYS A 69 -4.33 -31.88 -7.70
N TYR A 70 -5.42 -31.19 -7.40
CA TYR A 70 -5.35 -29.88 -6.73
C TYR A 70 -4.83 -30.02 -5.31
N VAL A 71 -5.31 -31.02 -4.56
CA VAL A 71 -4.83 -31.28 -3.19
C VAL A 71 -3.35 -31.63 -3.18
N GLN A 72 -2.84 -32.43 -4.13
CA GLN A 72 -1.41 -32.75 -4.27
C GLN A 72 -0.58 -31.51 -4.59
N ARG A 73 -1.11 -30.53 -5.31
CA ARG A 73 -0.48 -29.24 -5.57
C ARG A 73 -0.55 -28.28 -4.37
N GLY A 74 -1.19 -28.69 -3.26
CA GLY A 74 -1.32 -27.91 -2.03
C GLY A 74 -2.48 -26.94 -2.01
N PHE A 75 -3.46 -27.08 -2.91
CA PHE A 75 -4.68 -26.30 -2.87
C PHE A 75 -5.66 -26.83 -1.83
N LYS A 76 -6.39 -25.92 -1.19
CA LYS A 76 -7.59 -26.23 -0.40
C LYS A 76 -8.82 -26.03 -1.27
N ILE A 77 -9.79 -26.92 -1.12
CA ILE A 77 -10.99 -26.94 -1.96
C ILE A 77 -12.21 -26.58 -1.11
N GLY A 78 -13.02 -25.68 -1.63
CA GLY A 78 -14.26 -25.27 -1.01
C GLY A 78 -15.25 -24.77 -2.05
N ASN A 79 -16.45 -24.42 -1.59
CA ASN A 79 -17.51 -23.91 -2.43
C ASN A 79 -17.70 -22.43 -2.16
N PHE A 80 -17.89 -21.65 -3.24
CA PHE A 80 -18.39 -20.28 -3.19
C PHE A 80 -19.77 -20.25 -3.82
N ARG A 81 -20.70 -19.58 -3.17
CA ARG A 81 -21.97 -19.27 -3.76
C ARG A 81 -21.86 -17.96 -4.52
N ILE A 82 -21.89 -18.03 -5.85
CA ILE A 82 -21.78 -16.90 -6.76
C ILE A 82 -23.02 -16.92 -7.65
N ASP A 83 -23.75 -15.81 -7.73
CA ASP A 83 -24.97 -15.65 -8.52
C ASP A 83 -25.98 -16.79 -8.30
N ASP A 84 -26.18 -17.17 -7.01
CA ASP A 84 -27.02 -18.29 -6.57
C ASP A 84 -26.59 -19.70 -7.05
N ALA A 85 -25.44 -19.81 -7.70
CA ALA A 85 -24.83 -21.09 -8.07
C ALA A 85 -23.69 -21.46 -7.09
N ASN A 86 -23.62 -22.73 -6.70
CA ASN A 86 -22.49 -23.26 -5.94
C ASN A 86 -21.36 -23.59 -6.90
N VAL A 87 -20.29 -22.83 -6.85
CA VAL A 87 -19.11 -23.03 -7.67
C VAL A 87 -17.97 -23.54 -6.78
N LYS A 88 -17.32 -24.63 -7.21
CA LYS A 88 -16.20 -25.21 -6.48
C LYS A 88 -14.90 -24.54 -6.87
N TYR A 89 -14.14 -24.06 -5.86
CA TYR A 89 -12.86 -23.41 -6.04
C TYR A 89 -11.73 -24.14 -5.34
N ALA A 90 -10.56 -24.11 -5.96
CA ALA A 90 -9.29 -24.51 -5.39
C ALA A 90 -8.53 -23.22 -5.04
N ILE A 91 -8.11 -23.07 -3.77
CA ILE A 91 -7.43 -21.88 -3.26
C ILE A 91 -6.12 -22.29 -2.62
N LYS A 92 -5.06 -21.53 -2.90
CA LYS A 92 -3.74 -21.69 -2.32
C LYS A 92 -3.12 -20.34 -2.06
N LYS A 93 -2.55 -20.14 -0.87
CA LYS A 93 -1.84 -18.91 -0.53
C LYS A 93 -0.62 -18.74 -1.44
N ARG A 94 -0.42 -17.55 -2.00
CA ARG A 94 0.73 -17.25 -2.85
C ARG A 94 1.99 -17.26 -2.01
N PRO A 95 3.01 -18.07 -2.34
CA PRO A 95 4.27 -18.05 -1.61
C PRO A 95 5.07 -16.81 -1.99
N ILE A 96 5.66 -16.16 -0.99
CA ILE A 96 6.64 -15.09 -1.19
C ILE A 96 8.01 -15.74 -1.26
N MET A 97 8.58 -15.82 -2.46
CA MET A 97 9.82 -16.56 -2.74
C MET A 97 10.94 -15.67 -3.27
N ARG A 98 10.60 -14.59 -3.95
CA ARG A 98 11.54 -13.69 -4.62
C ARG A 98 11.32 -12.28 -4.14
N VAL A 99 12.32 -11.42 -4.28
CA VAL A 99 12.23 -10.00 -3.95
C VAL A 99 11.14 -9.28 -4.78
N THR A 100 10.86 -9.77 -6.00
CA THR A 100 9.79 -9.26 -6.87
C THR A 100 8.39 -9.63 -6.40
N ASP A 101 8.25 -10.56 -5.47
CA ASP A 101 6.95 -10.94 -4.89
C ASP A 101 6.58 -10.03 -3.71
N LEU A 102 7.53 -9.17 -3.26
CA LEU A 102 7.32 -8.21 -2.18
C LEU A 102 6.49 -7.03 -2.68
N THR A 103 5.50 -6.66 -1.89
CA THR A 103 4.61 -5.51 -2.14
C THR A 103 4.34 -4.76 -0.85
N TYR A 104 3.89 -3.51 -0.93
CA TYR A 104 3.48 -2.74 0.25
C TYR A 104 2.34 -3.41 1.05
N GLU A 105 1.53 -4.25 0.40
CA GLU A 105 0.44 -4.97 1.04
C GLU A 105 0.92 -6.18 1.84
N ASN A 106 1.98 -6.89 1.39
CA ASN A 106 2.41 -8.14 2.02
C ASN A 106 3.65 -8.00 2.93
N ILE A 107 4.44 -6.94 2.76
CA ILE A 107 5.72 -6.80 3.47
C ILE A 107 5.57 -6.80 5.00
N ARG A 108 4.47 -6.31 5.54
CA ARG A 108 4.19 -6.26 6.98
C ARG A 108 3.63 -7.57 7.54
N HIS A 109 3.39 -8.57 6.68
CA HIS A 109 2.81 -9.87 7.03
C HIS A 109 3.82 -11.02 6.89
N ILE A 110 5.09 -10.70 6.68
CA ILE A 110 6.21 -11.64 6.71
C ILE A 110 7.12 -11.35 7.90
N SER A 111 7.80 -12.38 8.41
CA SER A 111 8.79 -12.22 9.46
C SER A 111 10.14 -11.73 8.91
N ALA A 112 10.98 -11.18 9.80
CA ALA A 112 12.35 -10.81 9.45
C ALA A 112 13.15 -12.02 8.92
N THR A 113 13.00 -13.19 9.55
CA THR A 113 13.60 -14.45 9.06
C THR A 113 13.15 -14.76 7.63
N LYS A 114 11.86 -14.58 7.31
CA LYS A 114 11.36 -14.80 5.95
C LYS A 114 11.90 -13.79 4.95
N LEU A 115 12.05 -12.54 5.35
CA LEU A 115 12.69 -11.52 4.51
C LEU A 115 14.14 -11.90 4.20
N ILE A 116 14.92 -12.30 5.21
CA ILE A 116 16.31 -12.78 5.02
C ILE A 116 16.36 -13.95 4.05
N GLU A 117 15.46 -14.92 4.16
CA GLU A 117 15.39 -16.06 3.22
C GLU A 117 15.10 -15.61 1.78
N VAL A 118 14.23 -14.61 1.60
CA VAL A 118 13.91 -14.04 0.27
C VAL A 118 15.11 -13.28 -0.31
N LEU A 119 15.82 -12.51 0.53
CA LEU A 119 17.03 -11.79 0.13
C LEU A 119 18.17 -12.74 -0.23
N ASP A 120 18.38 -13.81 0.55
CA ASP A 120 19.40 -14.83 0.28
C ASP A 120 19.19 -15.49 -1.09
N ARG A 121 17.94 -15.76 -1.46
CA ARG A 121 17.57 -16.29 -2.78
C ARG A 121 17.79 -15.33 -3.95
N ASN A 122 18.03 -14.05 -3.68
CA ASN A 122 18.30 -13.03 -4.70
C ASN A 122 19.76 -13.01 -5.18
N PHE A 123 20.47 -14.14 -5.11
CA PHE A 123 21.77 -14.40 -5.73
C PHE A 123 22.93 -13.49 -5.32
N GLY A 124 23.05 -13.12 -4.05
CA GLY A 124 24.28 -12.56 -3.51
C GLY A 124 24.72 -11.18 -4.03
N GLY A 125 23.83 -10.47 -4.73
CA GLY A 125 24.12 -9.13 -5.23
C GLY A 125 24.28 -8.08 -4.13
N GLY A 126 23.78 -8.36 -2.92
CA GLY A 126 23.75 -7.45 -1.79
C GLY A 126 22.63 -6.43 -1.87
N TRP A 127 22.57 -5.56 -0.85
CA TRP A 127 21.52 -4.55 -0.72
C TRP A 127 21.48 -3.57 -1.90
N GLU A 128 22.64 -3.07 -2.30
CA GLU A 128 22.79 -2.09 -3.38
C GLU A 128 22.39 -2.63 -4.77
N SER A 129 22.28 -3.95 -4.93
CA SER A 129 21.84 -4.56 -6.19
C SER A 129 20.34 -4.58 -6.36
N LEU A 130 19.58 -4.31 -5.30
CA LEU A 130 18.14 -4.25 -5.36
C LEU A 130 17.68 -2.94 -6.02
N PRO A 131 16.66 -2.99 -6.89
CA PRO A 131 16.01 -1.77 -7.38
C PRO A 131 15.50 -0.92 -6.22
N GLN A 132 15.58 0.40 -6.33
CA GLN A 132 15.14 1.33 -5.28
C GLN A 132 13.69 1.07 -4.84
N SER A 133 12.80 0.77 -5.78
CA SER A 133 11.41 0.44 -5.47
C SER A 133 11.25 -0.77 -4.55
N ILE A 134 12.13 -1.77 -4.65
CA ILE A 134 12.13 -2.95 -3.76
C ILE A 134 12.72 -2.56 -2.40
N GLN A 135 13.79 -1.76 -2.38
CA GLN A 135 14.34 -1.26 -1.12
C GLN A 135 13.28 -0.45 -0.35
N ASP A 136 12.56 0.44 -1.01
CA ASP A 136 11.49 1.24 -0.41
C ASP A 136 10.35 0.37 0.15
N ILE A 137 9.96 -0.69 -0.55
CA ILE A 137 8.97 -1.66 -0.07
C ILE A 137 9.48 -2.34 1.21
N ILE A 138 10.72 -2.84 1.22
CA ILE A 138 11.30 -3.52 2.36
C ILE A 138 11.42 -2.55 3.55
N GLU A 139 11.93 -1.35 3.34
CA GLU A 139 12.08 -0.32 4.36
C GLU A 139 10.74 0.17 4.92
N SER A 140 9.64 0.04 4.17
CA SER A 140 8.30 0.36 4.69
C SER A 140 7.85 -0.57 5.83
N GLY A 141 8.34 -1.81 5.87
CA GLY A 141 7.98 -2.82 6.87
C GLY A 141 9.09 -3.17 7.85
N PHE A 142 10.35 -2.91 7.50
CA PHE A 142 11.51 -3.33 8.27
C PHE A 142 12.49 -2.19 8.52
N ASP A 143 13.18 -2.24 9.66
CA ASP A 143 14.38 -1.46 9.92
C ASP A 143 15.56 -2.22 9.33
N ILE A 144 16.18 -1.64 8.31
CA ILE A 144 17.31 -2.22 7.59
C ILE A 144 18.60 -1.47 7.97
N SER A 145 19.65 -2.24 8.19
CA SER A 145 21.02 -1.71 8.41
C SER A 145 22.00 -2.59 7.67
N THR A 146 22.86 -2.00 6.87
CA THR A 146 23.86 -2.73 6.10
C THR A 146 25.28 -2.32 6.53
N THR A 147 26.21 -3.26 6.47
CA THR A 147 27.62 -2.99 6.69
C THR A 147 28.49 -3.94 5.86
N THR A 148 29.63 -3.46 5.40
CA THR A 148 30.58 -4.29 4.66
C THR A 148 31.94 -4.23 5.38
N LEU A 149 32.33 -5.33 5.97
CA LEU A 149 33.55 -5.47 6.79
C LEU A 149 34.28 -6.77 6.44
N PRO A 150 35.61 -6.84 6.68
CA PRO A 150 36.29 -8.13 6.72
C PRO A 150 35.65 -9.07 7.75
N ALA A 151 35.56 -10.35 7.46
CA ALA A 151 34.89 -11.35 8.33
C ALA A 151 35.40 -11.30 9.78
N ASP A 152 36.71 -11.17 9.99
CA ASP A 152 37.30 -11.09 11.32
C ASP A 152 36.84 -9.85 12.12
N ARG A 153 36.53 -8.76 11.43
CA ARG A 153 36.03 -7.54 12.07
C ARG A 153 34.55 -7.57 12.31
N LEU A 154 33.81 -8.22 11.41
CA LEU A 154 32.37 -8.37 11.53
C LEU A 154 31.98 -9.13 12.81
N HIS A 155 32.67 -10.24 13.07
CA HIS A 155 32.40 -11.11 14.22
C HIS A 155 33.25 -10.80 15.46
N LYS A 156 33.80 -9.55 15.55
CA LYS A 156 34.55 -9.16 16.74
C LYS A 156 33.62 -9.17 17.97
N PRO A 157 34.02 -9.84 19.09
CA PRO A 157 33.25 -9.84 20.32
C PRO A 157 32.91 -8.43 20.83
N GLY A 158 31.66 -8.19 21.22
CA GLY A 158 31.13 -6.89 21.59
C GLY A 158 31.00 -5.90 20.43
N GLY A 159 31.11 -6.38 19.18
CA GLY A 159 31.02 -5.60 17.96
C GLY A 159 29.59 -5.28 17.53
N LEU A 160 29.49 -4.71 16.32
CA LEU A 160 28.21 -4.32 15.72
C LEU A 160 27.27 -5.54 15.50
N TYR A 161 27.84 -6.65 15.07
CA TYR A 161 27.09 -7.88 14.79
C TYR A 161 26.35 -8.37 16.03
N GLU A 162 27.08 -8.61 17.13
CA GLU A 162 26.46 -9.10 18.37
C GLU A 162 25.41 -8.13 18.89
N LYS A 163 25.68 -6.82 18.87
CA LYS A 163 24.72 -5.80 19.31
C LYS A 163 23.43 -5.82 18.50
N LYS A 164 23.52 -5.98 17.17
CA LYS A 164 22.36 -6.03 16.30
C LYS A 164 21.56 -7.31 16.53
N VAL A 165 22.23 -8.46 16.71
CA VAL A 165 21.57 -9.73 17.03
C VAL A 165 20.89 -9.68 18.40
N ASP A 166 21.56 -9.12 19.41
CA ASP A 166 20.98 -8.89 20.74
C ASP A 166 19.78 -7.94 20.72
N ASP A 167 19.81 -6.95 19.83
CA ASP A 167 18.69 -6.03 19.57
C ASP A 167 17.52 -6.70 18.79
N GLY A 168 17.67 -7.97 18.40
CA GLY A 168 16.63 -8.76 17.70
C GLY A 168 16.58 -8.53 16.19
N PHE A 169 17.70 -8.17 15.57
CA PHE A 169 17.83 -8.19 14.11
C PHE A 169 18.18 -9.59 13.61
N GLU A 170 17.54 -9.99 12.54
CA GLU A 170 17.96 -11.12 11.71
C GLU A 170 19.04 -10.66 10.73
N VAL A 171 19.96 -11.55 10.37
CA VAL A 171 21.14 -11.18 9.59
C VAL A 171 21.31 -12.07 8.37
N LEU A 172 21.60 -11.44 7.23
CA LEU A 172 22.10 -12.10 6.03
C LEU A 172 23.55 -11.71 5.79
N GLU A 173 24.44 -12.69 5.69
CA GLU A 173 25.85 -12.48 5.37
C GLU A 173 26.12 -12.88 3.92
N ILE A 174 26.66 -11.96 3.15
CA ILE A 174 27.00 -12.16 1.74
C ILE A 174 28.51 -12.01 1.58
N PRO A 175 29.24 -13.09 1.31
CA PRO A 175 30.69 -13.00 1.09
C PRO A 175 31.01 -12.29 -0.24
N LYS A 176 31.83 -11.26 -0.17
CA LYS A 176 32.35 -10.48 -1.31
C LYS A 176 33.88 -10.52 -1.33
N GLY A 177 34.45 -11.70 -1.63
CA GLY A 177 35.90 -11.90 -1.60
C GLY A 177 36.46 -11.90 -0.18
N SER A 178 37.31 -10.91 0.16
CA SER A 178 37.87 -10.72 1.51
C SER A 178 36.97 -9.94 2.47
N TRP A 179 35.85 -9.43 1.97
CA TRP A 179 34.86 -8.68 2.72
C TRP A 179 33.56 -9.46 2.80
N THR A 180 32.79 -9.20 3.84
CA THR A 180 31.45 -9.73 4.01
C THR A 180 30.49 -8.54 4.16
N GLU A 181 29.46 -8.49 3.33
CA GLU A 181 28.34 -7.62 3.53
C GLU A 181 27.33 -8.28 4.45
N ALA A 182 26.99 -7.62 5.54
CA ALA A 182 25.97 -8.06 6.46
C ALA A 182 24.74 -7.13 6.31
N ILE A 183 23.58 -7.73 6.04
CA ILE A 183 22.29 -7.06 5.97
C ILE A 183 21.50 -7.45 7.20
N PHE A 184 21.19 -6.50 8.05
CA PHE A 184 20.42 -6.67 9.28
C PHE A 184 19.00 -6.20 9.03
N ALA A 185 18.01 -7.02 9.38
CA ALA A 185 16.60 -6.72 9.22
C ALA A 185 15.83 -6.96 10.52
N LYS A 186 14.99 -6.01 10.91
CA LYS A 186 14.10 -6.10 12.06
C LYS A 186 12.73 -5.57 11.69
N GLU A 187 11.69 -6.27 12.10
CA GLU A 187 10.31 -5.83 11.89
C GLU A 187 10.07 -4.47 12.56
N LYS A 188 9.52 -3.52 11.80
CA LYS A 188 9.05 -2.25 12.38
C LYS A 188 7.83 -2.50 13.26
N PRO A 189 7.75 -1.87 14.44
CA PRO A 189 6.57 -1.96 15.27
C PRO A 189 5.34 -1.48 14.48
N GLU A 190 4.24 -2.17 14.66
CA GLU A 190 2.96 -1.79 14.07
C GLU A 190 2.57 -0.42 14.63
N VAL A 191 2.61 0.61 13.78
CA VAL A 191 2.11 1.93 14.17
C VAL A 191 0.60 1.78 14.30
N GLU A 192 0.09 1.87 15.53
CA GLU A 192 -1.35 1.98 15.77
C GLU A 192 -1.82 3.19 14.95
N LYS A 193 -2.56 2.93 13.86
CA LYS A 193 -3.24 3.99 13.13
C LYS A 193 -4.16 4.68 14.12
N VAL A 194 -3.78 5.86 14.56
CA VAL A 194 -4.67 6.75 15.30
C VAL A 194 -5.88 6.89 14.39
N ARG A 195 -6.98 6.22 14.74
CA ARG A 195 -8.25 6.47 14.07
C ARG A 195 -8.55 7.92 14.35
N MET A 196 -8.43 8.77 13.35
CA MET A 196 -9.15 10.03 13.38
C MET A 196 -10.61 9.64 13.56
N LYS A 197 -11.16 9.91 14.75
CA LYS A 197 -12.60 9.95 14.93
C LYS A 197 -13.02 11.09 14.01
N PHE A 198 -13.58 10.77 12.86
CA PHE A 198 -14.44 11.71 12.20
C PHE A 198 -15.54 11.97 13.22
N ALA A 199 -15.80 13.24 13.52
CA ALA A 199 -16.96 13.63 14.32
C ALA A 199 -18.15 12.88 13.70
N ASP A 200 -18.86 12.11 14.51
CA ASP A 200 -20.06 11.45 14.04
C ASP A 200 -20.96 12.55 13.50
N GLU A 201 -21.66 12.31 12.37
CA GLU A 201 -22.58 13.30 11.75
C GLU A 201 -23.53 13.89 12.80
N ASP A 202 -23.90 13.11 13.81
CA ASP A 202 -24.69 13.54 14.97
C ASP A 202 -24.00 14.59 15.88
N GLU A 203 -22.66 14.70 15.88
CA GLU A 203 -21.93 15.76 16.62
C GLU A 203 -21.90 17.07 15.81
N LEU A 204 -21.79 16.98 14.48
CA LEU A 204 -21.85 18.14 13.59
C LEU A 204 -23.26 18.77 13.62
N ASP A 205 -24.32 17.97 13.56
CA ASP A 205 -25.70 18.44 13.65
C ASP A 205 -25.98 19.13 15.01
N ARG A 206 -25.38 18.65 16.12
CA ARG A 206 -25.50 19.28 17.42
C ARG A 206 -24.74 20.59 17.55
N GLU A 207 -23.58 20.71 16.91
CA GLU A 207 -22.83 21.96 16.88
C GLU A 207 -23.54 23.01 16.03
N ASP A 208 -24.14 22.61 14.92
CA ASP A 208 -24.94 23.51 14.07
C ASP A 208 -26.25 23.95 14.77
N GLU A 209 -26.94 23.05 15.50
CA GLU A 209 -28.10 23.43 16.32
C GLU A 209 -27.74 24.38 17.47
N MET A 210 -26.57 24.18 18.11
CA MET A 210 -26.12 25.10 19.18
C MET A 210 -25.69 26.47 18.62
N ARG A 211 -25.20 26.52 17.40
CA ARG A 211 -24.82 27.75 16.74
C ARG A 211 -26.03 28.55 16.32
N ALA A 212 -27.03 27.89 15.75
CA ALA A 212 -28.31 28.50 15.40
C ALA A 212 -29.05 29.09 16.62
N ARG A 213 -29.00 28.37 17.79
CA ARG A 213 -29.58 28.91 19.02
C ARG A 213 -28.85 30.13 19.59
N ARG A 214 -27.55 30.25 19.38
CA ARG A 214 -26.81 31.46 19.80
C ARG A 214 -27.08 32.64 18.92
N GLU A 215 -27.29 32.44 17.61
CA GLU A 215 -27.64 33.48 16.69
C GLU A 215 -29.07 34.03 16.97
N ASP A 216 -30.02 33.15 17.37
CA ASP A 216 -31.37 33.57 17.78
C ASP A 216 -31.41 34.31 19.16
N GLU A 217 -30.45 34.08 20.06
CA GLU A 217 -30.38 34.77 21.37
C GLU A 217 -29.64 36.12 21.29
N GLU A 218 -28.84 36.40 20.25
CA GLU A 218 -28.14 37.66 20.03
C GLU A 218 -29.00 38.71 19.32
N ASP A 219 -30.09 38.33 18.64
CA ASP A 219 -30.97 39.25 17.91
C ASP A 219 -32.06 39.92 18.80
N ASP A 220 -32.25 39.47 20.05
CA ASP A 220 -33.28 40.00 20.95
C ASP A 220 -32.80 41.16 21.88
N ASP A 221 -31.51 41.54 21.88
CA ASP A 221 -30.93 42.52 22.80
C ASP A 221 -30.59 43.89 22.16
N ASP A 222 -30.91 44.14 20.87
CA ASP A 222 -30.51 45.36 20.16
C ASP A 222 -31.66 46.37 19.90
N GLU A 223 -32.66 46.49 20.80
CA GLU A 223 -33.70 47.56 20.66
C GLU A 223 -33.31 48.91 21.28
N ASP A 224 -32.11 49.15 21.81
CA ASP A 224 -31.70 50.43 22.38
C ASP A 224 -30.27 50.88 22.05
N ALA A 225 -29.88 50.92 20.78
CA ALA A 225 -28.63 51.56 20.35
C ALA A 225 -28.89 52.90 19.67
N PRO A 226 -28.23 54.02 20.07
CA PRO A 226 -28.41 55.32 19.45
C PRO A 226 -27.83 55.34 18.03
N GLU A 227 -28.60 55.89 17.09
CA GLU A 227 -28.18 56.13 15.71
C GLU A 227 -26.87 56.92 15.66
N ILE A 228 -25.79 56.24 15.30
CA ILE A 228 -24.52 56.88 14.92
C ILE A 228 -24.56 57.09 13.42
N GLU A 229 -24.65 58.36 13.00
CA GLU A 229 -24.50 58.76 11.61
C GLU A 229 -23.03 58.46 11.18
N ASP A 230 -22.80 57.32 10.53
CA ASP A 230 -21.53 56.99 9.88
C ASP A 230 -21.41 57.76 8.56
N HIS A 231 -20.70 58.89 8.64
CA HIS A 231 -20.06 59.51 7.49
C HIS A 231 -18.90 58.60 7.01
N TYR A 232 -19.21 57.56 6.30
CA TYR A 232 -18.19 56.82 5.55
C TYR A 232 -17.86 57.62 4.30
N ASN A 233 -16.74 58.30 4.35
CA ASN A 233 -16.10 58.92 3.21
C ASN A 233 -15.53 57.79 2.36
N ASP A 234 -16.11 57.56 1.22
CA ASP A 234 -15.66 56.58 0.21
C ASP A 234 -14.39 57.13 -0.45
N PRO A 235 -13.22 56.54 -0.26
CA PRO A 235 -12.04 56.89 -1.05
C PRO A 235 -12.00 55.99 -2.28
N ASP A 236 -12.34 56.63 -3.40
CA ASP A 236 -11.83 56.37 -4.73
C ASP A 236 -11.76 54.90 -5.18
N GLU A 237 -12.74 54.60 -6.04
CA GLU A 237 -12.66 53.60 -7.09
C GLU A 237 -11.28 53.65 -7.79
N ASP A 238 -10.37 52.72 -7.41
CA ASP A 238 -9.34 52.23 -8.31
C ASP A 238 -9.67 50.79 -8.63
N ASP A 239 -10.52 50.66 -9.62
CA ASP A 239 -10.89 49.45 -10.36
C ASP A 239 -9.67 48.98 -11.18
N ASP A 240 -8.65 48.45 -10.54
CA ASP A 240 -7.68 47.59 -11.19
C ASP A 240 -8.23 46.16 -11.18
N ALA A 241 -9.14 45.96 -12.16
CA ALA A 241 -9.62 44.64 -12.50
C ALA A 241 -8.44 43.65 -12.63
N PHE A 242 -8.34 42.83 -11.65
CA PHE A 242 -7.46 41.66 -11.68
C PHE A 242 -7.99 40.74 -12.76
N ASP A 243 -7.39 40.83 -13.95
CA ASP A 243 -7.80 40.09 -15.15
C ASP A 243 -7.29 38.63 -15.01
N ASP A 244 -8.12 37.81 -14.36
CA ASP A 244 -7.86 36.40 -14.13
C ASP A 244 -7.66 35.59 -15.43
N ASP A 245 -8.19 36.11 -16.55
CA ASP A 245 -8.06 35.48 -17.87
C ASP A 245 -6.67 35.66 -18.49
N LYS A 246 -5.91 36.72 -18.12
CA LYS A 246 -4.53 36.91 -18.60
C LYS A 246 -3.52 35.99 -17.93
N LEU A 247 -3.73 35.65 -16.65
CA LEU A 247 -2.84 34.73 -15.94
C LEU A 247 -2.94 33.31 -16.43
N THR A 248 -4.12 32.90 -16.91
CA THR A 248 -4.32 31.57 -17.48
C THR A 248 -3.70 31.44 -18.88
N GLU A 249 -3.75 32.48 -19.74
CA GLU A 249 -3.14 32.42 -21.06
C GLU A 249 -1.61 32.42 -21.02
N GLU A 250 -0.98 33.17 -20.10
CA GLU A 250 0.47 33.16 -19.94
C GLU A 250 1.02 31.86 -19.37
N SER A 251 0.26 31.18 -18.48
CA SER A 251 0.69 29.91 -17.91
C SER A 251 0.62 28.75 -18.91
N TYR A 252 -0.26 28.80 -19.89
CA TYR A 252 -0.32 27.81 -20.96
C TYR A 252 0.73 28.02 -22.06
N ARG A 253 1.24 29.23 -22.23
CA ARG A 253 2.28 29.54 -23.23
C ARG A 253 3.69 29.09 -22.83
N THR A 254 3.96 28.91 -21.54
CA THR A 254 5.29 28.54 -21.04
C THR A 254 5.47 27.03 -20.83
N THR A 255 4.43 26.20 -21.03
CA THR A 255 4.46 24.75 -20.80
C THR A 255 4.52 23.91 -22.07
N PHE A 256 4.40 24.50 -23.26
CA PHE A 256 4.58 23.80 -24.52
C PHE A 256 5.77 24.41 -25.25
N GLU A 257 6.98 23.92 -24.99
CA GLU A 257 8.08 24.05 -25.91
C GLU A 257 7.74 23.24 -27.18
N ASP A 258 7.77 23.94 -28.31
CA ASP A 258 7.47 23.38 -29.62
C ASP A 258 8.48 22.23 -29.89
N PRO A 259 8.02 21.00 -30.22
CA PRO A 259 8.92 19.87 -30.46
C PRO A 259 9.88 20.07 -31.63
N GLU A 260 9.71 21.12 -32.43
CA GLU A 260 10.64 21.48 -33.52
C GLU A 260 11.94 22.15 -33.03
N ASP A 261 11.98 22.64 -31.78
CA ASP A 261 13.18 23.32 -31.22
C ASP A 261 14.15 22.37 -30.50
N LEU A 262 13.83 21.06 -30.42
CA LEU A 262 14.68 20.03 -29.80
C LEU A 262 15.74 19.43 -30.72
N GLY A 263 15.97 19.98 -31.91
CA GLY A 263 17.14 19.64 -32.76
C GLY A 263 17.32 18.14 -33.04
N LEU A 264 16.24 17.38 -33.22
CA LEU A 264 16.30 15.95 -33.56
C LEU A 264 16.28 15.67 -35.06
N ASP A 265 16.63 16.68 -35.87
CA ASP A 265 16.95 16.50 -37.27
C ASP A 265 18.48 16.33 -37.40
N ASP A 266 18.99 15.16 -37.24
CA ASP A 266 20.08 14.57 -38.02
C ASP A 266 20.53 13.21 -37.46
N ALA A 267 19.81 12.16 -37.75
CA ALA A 267 20.39 10.83 -37.82
C ALA A 267 20.31 10.37 -39.29
N GLY A 268 21.15 11.05 -40.07
CA GLY A 268 21.41 10.69 -41.43
C GLY A 268 21.98 9.28 -41.53
N ASN A 269 21.30 8.51 -42.35
CA ASN A 269 21.84 7.69 -43.37
C ASN A 269 23.22 7.06 -43.09
N VAL A 270 23.24 5.86 -42.53
CA VAL A 270 24.41 4.97 -42.65
C VAL A 270 24.10 4.00 -43.77
N ALA A 271 24.83 4.22 -44.85
CA ALA A 271 24.87 3.40 -46.02
C ALA A 271 25.26 1.96 -45.70
N ASP A 272 24.57 1.05 -46.45
CA ASP A 272 25.04 -0.28 -46.76
C ASP A 272 26.49 -0.24 -47.27
N ASP A 273 27.35 -1.00 -46.65
CA ASP A 273 28.55 -1.52 -47.28
C ASP A 273 28.55 -3.06 -47.15
N ASP A 274 28.09 -3.68 -48.22
CA ASP A 274 28.50 -5.01 -48.63
C ASP A 274 30.03 -5.03 -48.79
N ASP A 275 30.71 -5.95 -48.11
CA ASP A 275 31.89 -6.60 -48.65
C ASP A 275 32.17 -7.95 -48.01
N ASP A 276 32.12 -8.97 -48.87
CA ASP A 276 32.74 -10.26 -48.88
C ASP A 276 34.00 -10.45 -48.04
N TYR A 277 34.02 -11.47 -47.18
CA TYR A 277 34.97 -12.61 -47.21
C TYR A 277 34.59 -13.64 -46.16
#